data_41c4e47346b810dd1d40e0c478b62b39
#
_entry.id   41c4e47346b810dd1d40e0c478b62b39
#
_cell.length_a   1.000
_cell.length_b   1.000
_cell.length_c   1.000
_cell.angle_alpha   90.00
_cell.angle_beta   90.00
_cell.angle_gamma   90.00
#
_symmetry.space_group_name_H-M   'P 1'
#
loop_
_entity.id
_entity.type
_entity.pdbx_description
1 polymer ?
#
loop_
_entity_poly.entity_id
_entity_poly.type
_entity_poly.pdbx_seq_one_letter_code
_entity_poly.pdbx_strand_id
1 'polypeptide(L)'
;MSNGATSSILLDTNILLSKALRDWILLPEQITNKKYFHIYTTQNILDEWGYHWLRENPTGNDAARVKVREQIGKSVFVLEGYPISSIHGYPDKNDLHIHAAMVEHNIDFLVTNDKALLDYWKTSENTDESLRYTTINADDLLMELVEPHLGRSTQESLTLSLADLAEIYLSQERYFIKKYGEADLCGAL
;
A
#
# COMPACT_ATOMS: atom_id res chain seq x y z
N MET A 1 -24.50 13.36 -10.11
CA MET A 1 -23.07 13.38 -9.73
C MET A 1 -22.96 12.55 -8.47
N SER A 2 -22.63 11.27 -8.59
CA SER A 2 -22.37 10.42 -7.43
C SER A 2 -21.06 10.89 -6.81
N ASN A 3 -21.12 11.40 -5.59
CA ASN A 3 -19.92 11.48 -4.74
C ASN A 3 -19.52 10.03 -4.45
N GLY A 4 -18.73 9.42 -5.33
CA GLY A 4 -18.09 8.16 -5.03
C GLY A 4 -17.22 8.38 -3.80
N ALA A 5 -17.48 7.64 -2.73
CA ALA A 5 -16.61 7.65 -1.57
C ALA A 5 -15.20 7.23 -2.04
N THR A 6 -14.20 8.04 -1.70
CA THR A 6 -12.81 7.71 -2.00
C THR A 6 -12.39 6.54 -1.10
N SER A 7 -11.92 5.45 -1.69
CA SER A 7 -11.50 4.27 -0.94
C SER A 7 -10.29 4.55 -0.05
N SER A 8 -10.24 3.89 1.09
CA SER A 8 -9.16 3.98 2.07
C SER A 8 -8.33 2.70 2.07
N ILE A 9 -7.00 2.85 2.00
CA ILE A 9 -6.05 1.75 1.87
C ILE A 9 -5.00 1.86 2.96
N LEU A 10 -4.81 0.82 3.78
CA LEU A 10 -3.69 0.74 4.71
C LEU A 10 -2.59 -0.14 4.10
N LEU A 11 -1.36 0.37 4.09
CA LEU A 11 -0.18 -0.36 3.62
C LEU A 11 0.56 -0.99 4.79
N ASP A 12 0.79 -2.29 4.67
CA ASP A 12 1.63 -3.05 5.59
C ASP A 12 3.13 -2.78 5.38
N THR A 13 3.96 -3.13 6.36
CA THR A 13 5.42 -2.97 6.37
C THR A 13 6.07 -3.60 5.15
N ASN A 14 5.66 -4.81 4.76
CA ASN A 14 6.26 -5.53 3.63
C ASN A 14 6.05 -4.83 2.28
N ILE A 15 4.98 -4.07 2.13
CA ILE A 15 4.71 -3.23 0.95
C ILE A 15 5.64 -2.00 0.96
N LEU A 16 5.77 -1.35 2.12
CA LEU A 16 6.61 -0.16 2.26
C LEU A 16 8.11 -0.47 2.14
N LEU A 17 8.56 -1.69 2.48
CA LEU A 17 9.94 -2.14 2.32
C LEU A 17 10.32 -2.30 0.85
N SER A 18 9.45 -2.87 0.04
CA SER A 18 9.67 -3.01 -1.39
C SER A 18 9.65 -1.64 -2.07
N LYS A 19 10.82 -1.18 -2.54
CA LYS A 19 10.91 0.11 -3.23
C LYS A 19 9.99 0.16 -4.45
N ALA A 20 9.95 -0.91 -5.24
CA ALA A 20 9.15 -0.96 -6.45
C ALA A 20 7.64 -0.86 -6.12
N LEU A 21 7.12 -1.70 -5.21
CA LEU A 21 5.71 -1.68 -4.82
C LEU A 21 5.32 -0.33 -4.21
N ARG A 22 6.14 0.18 -3.30
CA ARG A 22 5.93 1.50 -2.70
C ARG A 22 5.81 2.60 -3.75
N ASP A 23 6.75 2.65 -4.70
CA ASP A 23 6.76 3.69 -5.73
C ASP A 23 5.53 3.54 -6.64
N TRP A 24 5.12 2.33 -7.02
CA TRP A 24 3.93 2.08 -7.82
C TRP A 24 2.60 2.38 -7.12
N ILE A 25 2.53 2.21 -5.81
CA ILE A 25 1.31 2.45 -5.03
C ILE A 25 1.20 3.91 -4.59
N LEU A 26 2.32 4.54 -4.15
CA LEU A 26 2.28 5.92 -3.67
C LEU A 26 2.22 6.95 -4.82
N LEU A 27 2.78 6.66 -5.98
CA LEU A 27 2.81 7.58 -7.09
C LEU A 27 1.42 7.92 -7.66
N PRO A 28 0.50 6.95 -7.86
CA PRO A 28 -0.87 7.22 -8.26
C PRO A 28 -1.58 8.23 -7.35
N GLU A 29 -1.44 8.08 -6.04
CA GLU A 29 -2.05 9.00 -5.08
C GLU A 29 -1.52 10.44 -5.23
N GLN A 30 -0.20 10.58 -5.43
CA GLN A 30 0.43 11.88 -5.61
C GLN A 30 0.03 12.56 -6.92
N ILE A 31 0.10 11.82 -8.05
CA ILE A 31 -0.18 12.36 -9.38
C ILE A 31 -1.66 12.74 -9.51
N THR A 32 -2.55 11.92 -8.98
CA THR A 32 -3.99 12.14 -9.07
C THR A 32 -4.53 13.07 -7.98
N ASN A 33 -3.66 13.59 -7.14
CA ASN A 33 -4.02 14.46 -6.01
C ASN A 33 -5.10 13.82 -5.11
N LYS A 34 -4.88 12.54 -4.75
CA LYS A 34 -5.76 11.76 -3.85
C LYS A 34 -7.19 11.56 -4.37
N LYS A 35 -7.36 11.58 -5.68
CA LYS A 35 -8.68 11.52 -6.34
C LYS A 35 -9.37 10.17 -6.18
N TYR A 36 -8.61 9.07 -6.19
CA TYR A 36 -9.15 7.71 -6.26
C TYR A 36 -9.16 6.98 -4.93
N PHE A 37 -8.12 7.17 -4.13
CA PHE A 37 -7.98 6.55 -2.82
C PHE A 37 -7.10 7.37 -1.90
N HIS A 38 -7.21 7.09 -0.60
CA HIS A 38 -6.32 7.64 0.42
C HIS A 38 -5.48 6.52 1.01
N ILE A 39 -4.19 6.78 1.15
CA ILE A 39 -3.25 5.79 1.69
C ILE A 39 -2.97 6.10 3.16
N TYR A 40 -3.09 5.06 3.96
CA TYR A 40 -2.88 5.10 5.40
C TYR A 40 -1.76 4.14 5.81
N THR A 41 -1.15 4.41 6.93
CA THR A 41 -0.24 3.53 7.66
C THR A 41 -0.35 3.82 9.15
N THR A 42 0.36 3.06 9.99
CA THR A 42 0.43 3.33 11.42
C THR A 42 1.86 3.68 11.84
N GLN A 43 2.02 4.29 13.03
CA GLN A 43 3.35 4.55 13.56
C GLN A 43 4.13 3.24 13.78
N ASN A 44 3.46 2.17 14.22
CA ASN A 44 4.06 0.85 14.41
C ASN A 44 4.64 0.28 13.11
N ILE A 45 3.89 0.37 12.00
CA ILE A 45 4.35 -0.03 10.66
C ILE A 45 5.58 0.79 10.23
N LEU A 46 5.58 2.10 10.46
CA LEU A 46 6.72 2.95 10.11
C LEU A 46 7.97 2.66 10.97
N ASP A 47 7.79 2.28 12.22
CA ASP A 47 8.89 1.92 13.11
C ASP A 47 9.46 0.55 12.76
N GLU A 48 8.60 -0.41 12.44
CA GLU A 48 8.99 -1.71 11.91
C GLU A 48 9.71 -1.58 10.57
N TRP A 49 9.20 -0.77 9.65
CA TRP A 49 9.88 -0.44 8.40
C TRP A 49 11.29 0.10 8.66
N GLY A 50 11.42 1.03 9.61
CA GLY A 50 12.71 1.60 9.99
C GLY A 50 13.70 0.56 10.51
N TYR A 51 13.23 -0.38 11.34
CA TYR A 51 14.02 -1.49 11.85
C TYR A 51 14.51 -2.43 10.74
N HIS A 52 13.62 -2.86 9.86
CA HIS A 52 13.97 -3.72 8.73
C HIS A 52 14.90 -3.03 7.74
N TRP A 53 14.68 -1.76 7.47
CA TRP A 53 15.55 -0.98 6.60
C TRP A 53 16.99 -0.95 7.11
N LEU A 54 17.20 -0.72 8.42
CA LEU A 54 18.53 -0.73 9.04
C LEU A 54 19.19 -2.11 8.94
N ARG A 55 18.43 -3.17 9.13
CA ARG A 55 18.94 -4.54 9.05
C ARG A 55 19.39 -4.91 7.63
N GLU A 56 18.66 -4.46 6.62
CA GLU A 56 18.99 -4.71 5.21
C GLU A 56 20.11 -3.79 4.69
N ASN A 57 20.31 -2.66 5.33
CA ASN A 57 21.33 -1.66 4.97
C ASN A 57 22.30 -1.38 6.13
N PRO A 58 23.08 -2.36 6.60
CA PRO A 58 23.91 -2.22 7.81
C PRO A 58 25.01 -1.17 7.67
N THR A 59 25.42 -0.85 6.45
CA THR A 59 26.37 0.23 6.12
C THR A 59 25.68 1.48 5.61
N GLY A 60 24.35 1.49 5.61
CA GLY A 60 23.53 2.57 5.08
C GLY A 60 23.65 3.84 5.93
N ASN A 61 23.62 4.97 5.24
CA ASN A 61 23.59 6.28 5.90
C ASN A 61 22.21 6.52 6.52
N ASP A 62 22.15 6.85 7.82
CA ASP A 62 20.92 7.17 8.53
C ASP A 62 20.14 8.32 7.86
N ALA A 63 20.82 9.29 7.26
CA ALA A 63 20.20 10.36 6.48
C ALA A 63 19.40 9.83 5.28
N ALA A 64 19.82 8.72 4.65
CA ALA A 64 19.05 8.10 3.56
C ALA A 64 17.75 7.47 4.09
N ARG A 65 17.80 6.80 5.23
CA ARG A 65 16.63 6.24 5.91
C ARG A 65 15.62 7.33 6.26
N VAL A 66 16.10 8.41 6.91
CA VAL A 66 15.25 9.56 7.28
C VAL A 66 14.58 10.15 6.04
N LYS A 67 15.34 10.37 4.97
CA LYS A 67 14.80 10.90 3.70
C LYS A 67 13.70 10.00 3.10
N VAL A 68 13.89 8.69 3.09
CA VAL A 68 12.85 7.76 2.57
C VAL A 68 11.62 7.78 3.48
N ARG A 69 11.80 7.78 4.80
CA ARG A 69 10.69 7.88 5.76
C ARG A 69 9.90 9.18 5.58
N GLU A 70 10.56 10.30 5.37
CA GLU A 70 9.91 11.57 5.08
C GLU A 70 9.13 11.54 3.76
N GLN A 71 9.67 10.88 2.73
CA GLN A 71 8.97 10.70 1.46
C GLN A 71 7.70 9.86 1.62
N ILE A 72 7.77 8.76 2.37
CA ILE A 72 6.60 7.95 2.71
C ILE A 72 5.57 8.83 3.46
N GLY A 73 6.00 9.53 4.52
CA GLY A 73 5.13 10.36 5.34
C GLY A 73 4.41 11.50 4.61
N LYS A 74 4.93 11.96 3.46
CA LYS A 74 4.25 12.95 2.61
C LYS A 74 3.10 12.36 1.80
N SER A 75 3.11 11.05 1.57
CA SER A 75 2.16 10.36 0.71
C SER A 75 1.11 9.57 1.49
N VAL A 76 1.29 9.38 2.79
CA VAL A 76 0.40 8.57 3.62
C VAL A 76 -0.13 9.37 4.81
N PHE A 77 -1.31 9.01 5.27
CA PHE A 77 -1.84 9.46 6.55
C PHE A 77 -1.46 8.45 7.63
N VAL A 78 -0.91 8.93 8.75
CA VAL A 78 -0.55 8.07 9.89
C VAL A 78 -1.74 7.99 10.83
N LEU A 79 -2.23 6.78 11.06
CA LEU A 79 -3.34 6.51 11.98
C LEU A 79 -2.83 6.40 13.41
N GLU A 80 -3.58 6.98 14.33
CA GLU A 80 -3.34 6.96 15.77
C GLU A 80 -4.64 6.66 16.52
N GLY A 81 -4.56 6.31 17.81
CA GLY A 81 -5.72 6.23 18.70
C GLY A 81 -6.59 4.99 18.50
N TYR A 82 -6.01 3.84 18.14
CA TYR A 82 -6.72 2.57 18.01
C TYR A 82 -6.39 1.63 19.20
N PRO A 83 -7.40 1.09 19.89
CA PRO A 83 -7.20 0.16 21.01
C PRO A 83 -6.86 -1.23 20.48
N ILE A 84 -5.70 -1.78 20.87
CA ILE A 84 -5.32 -3.13 20.47
C ILE A 84 -6.02 -4.14 21.39
N SER A 85 -6.83 -5.01 20.81
CA SER A 85 -7.48 -6.13 21.48
C SER A 85 -7.04 -7.47 20.88
N SER A 86 -7.08 -8.54 21.69
CA SER A 86 -6.78 -9.87 21.20
C SER A 86 -7.93 -10.41 20.35
N ILE A 87 -7.59 -11.01 19.21
CA ILE A 87 -8.54 -11.71 18.34
C ILE A 87 -8.19 -13.18 18.30
N HIS A 88 -9.19 -14.03 18.43
CA HIS A 88 -8.99 -15.47 18.38
C HIS A 88 -8.56 -15.89 16.98
N GLY A 89 -7.47 -16.67 16.90
CA GLY A 89 -6.98 -17.21 15.64
C GLY A 89 -6.23 -16.21 14.74
N TYR A 90 -6.01 -14.95 15.18
CA TYR A 90 -5.22 -14.02 14.39
C TYR A 90 -3.78 -14.53 14.21
N PRO A 91 -3.22 -14.50 12.97
CA PRO A 91 -1.99 -15.22 12.61
C PRO A 91 -0.77 -14.79 13.42
N ASP A 92 -0.58 -13.48 13.58
CA ASP A 92 0.52 -12.92 14.37
C ASP A 92 -0.01 -11.88 15.38
N LYS A 93 0.32 -12.08 16.64
CA LYS A 93 -0.05 -11.15 17.72
C LYS A 93 0.61 -9.79 17.58
N ASN A 94 1.77 -9.73 16.90
CA ASN A 94 2.46 -8.47 16.63
C ASN A 94 1.69 -7.61 15.62
N ASP A 95 0.90 -8.22 14.75
CA ASP A 95 0.12 -7.53 13.72
C ASP A 95 -1.30 -7.14 14.15
N LEU A 96 -1.67 -7.45 15.41
CA LEU A 96 -2.97 -7.04 15.96
C LEU A 96 -3.19 -5.52 15.90
N HIS A 97 -2.13 -4.73 15.89
CA HIS A 97 -2.22 -3.28 15.72
C HIS A 97 -2.74 -2.88 14.34
N ILE A 98 -2.46 -3.68 13.29
CA ILE A 98 -2.97 -3.46 11.93
C ILE A 98 -4.49 -3.62 11.95
N HIS A 99 -4.98 -4.76 12.46
CA HIS A 99 -6.42 -5.00 12.56
C HIS A 99 -7.12 -3.92 13.40
N ALA A 100 -6.56 -3.57 14.57
CA ALA A 100 -7.13 -2.55 15.43
C ALA A 100 -7.28 -1.21 14.70
N ALA A 101 -6.24 -0.79 13.95
CA ALA A 101 -6.28 0.43 13.16
C ALA A 101 -7.32 0.36 12.02
N MET A 102 -7.41 -0.78 11.32
CA MET A 102 -8.37 -1.00 10.25
C MET A 102 -9.81 -0.83 10.73
N VAL A 103 -10.15 -1.47 11.85
CA VAL A 103 -11.51 -1.46 12.42
C VAL A 103 -11.86 -0.10 13.01
N GLU A 104 -10.98 0.51 13.81
CA GLU A 104 -11.23 1.79 14.48
C GLU A 104 -11.45 2.92 13.47
N HIS A 105 -10.65 2.94 12.41
CA HIS A 105 -10.72 4.00 11.41
C HIS A 105 -11.60 3.67 10.19
N ASN A 106 -12.28 2.52 10.17
CA ASN A 106 -13.11 2.05 9.07
C ASN A 106 -12.38 2.09 7.72
N ILE A 107 -11.17 1.54 7.68
CA ILE A 107 -10.37 1.43 6.46
C ILE A 107 -10.92 0.30 5.58
N ASP A 108 -11.04 0.53 4.27
CA ASP A 108 -11.66 -0.41 3.35
C ASP A 108 -10.73 -1.58 2.98
N PHE A 109 -9.44 -1.28 2.73
CA PHE A 109 -8.48 -2.27 2.24
C PHE A 109 -7.20 -2.32 3.07
N LEU A 110 -6.78 -3.55 3.45
CA LEU A 110 -5.44 -3.85 3.90
C LEU A 110 -4.63 -4.40 2.73
N VAL A 111 -3.53 -3.76 2.39
CA VAL A 111 -2.61 -4.24 1.36
C VAL A 111 -1.38 -4.85 2.01
N THR A 112 -1.22 -6.14 1.86
CA THR A 112 -0.10 -6.91 2.41
C THR A 112 0.29 -8.06 1.48
N ASN A 113 1.57 -8.43 1.49
CA ASN A 113 2.05 -9.65 0.86
C ASN A 113 2.28 -10.77 1.89
N ASP A 114 1.88 -10.57 3.14
CA ASP A 114 1.92 -11.62 4.16
C ASP A 114 0.85 -12.67 3.86
N LYS A 115 1.34 -13.86 3.53
CA LYS A 115 0.47 -14.99 3.16
C LYS A 115 -0.42 -15.44 4.31
N ALA A 116 0.07 -15.38 5.55
CA ALA A 116 -0.71 -15.80 6.71
C ALA A 116 -1.89 -14.86 6.95
N LEU A 117 -1.70 -13.54 6.80
CA LEU A 117 -2.78 -12.55 6.87
C LEU A 117 -3.79 -12.71 5.72
N LEU A 118 -3.31 -12.91 4.48
CA LEU A 118 -4.17 -13.14 3.31
C LEU A 118 -5.01 -14.42 3.46
N ASP A 119 -4.42 -15.51 3.92
CA ASP A 119 -5.10 -16.79 4.10
C ASP A 119 -6.10 -16.71 5.28
N TYR A 120 -5.74 -16.03 6.36
CA TYR A 120 -6.63 -15.80 7.51
C TYR A 120 -7.87 -15.03 7.08
N TRP A 121 -7.70 -13.92 6.36
CA TRP A 121 -8.84 -13.13 5.88
C TRP A 121 -9.77 -13.95 5.00
N LYS A 122 -9.24 -14.70 4.02
CA LYS A 122 -10.04 -15.58 3.13
C LYS A 122 -10.85 -16.63 3.90
N THR A 123 -10.30 -17.13 5.01
CA THR A 123 -10.94 -18.17 5.82
C THR A 123 -11.99 -17.59 6.77
N SER A 124 -11.75 -16.39 7.28
CA SER A 124 -12.57 -15.73 8.30
C SER A 124 -13.67 -14.83 7.72
N GLU A 125 -13.62 -14.50 6.43
CA GLU A 125 -14.52 -13.58 5.72
C GLU A 125 -16.01 -13.87 5.97
N ASN A 126 -16.36 -15.16 6.13
CA ASN A 126 -17.75 -15.57 6.33
C ASN A 126 -18.15 -15.80 7.79
N THR A 127 -17.21 -15.65 8.75
CA THR A 127 -17.45 -16.05 10.15
C THR A 127 -17.20 -14.94 11.16
N ASP A 128 -16.43 -13.91 10.80
CA ASP A 128 -16.03 -12.84 11.71
C ASP A 128 -16.56 -11.48 11.24
N GLU A 129 -17.65 -11.02 11.87
CA GLU A 129 -18.24 -9.69 11.59
C GLU A 129 -17.30 -8.52 11.92
N SER A 130 -16.21 -8.77 12.67
CA SER A 130 -15.20 -7.73 12.96
C SER A 130 -14.33 -7.41 11.77
N LEU A 131 -14.21 -8.34 10.82
CA LEU A 131 -13.45 -8.13 9.57
C LEU A 131 -14.27 -7.34 8.56
N ARG A 132 -14.41 -6.05 8.81
CA ARG A 132 -15.17 -5.12 7.93
C ARG A 132 -14.34 -4.57 6.77
N TYR A 133 -13.13 -5.05 6.60
CA TYR A 133 -12.20 -4.62 5.56
C TYR A 133 -11.78 -5.81 4.68
N THR A 134 -11.32 -5.51 3.48
CA THR A 134 -10.81 -6.51 2.54
C THR A 134 -9.29 -6.56 2.62
N THR A 135 -8.69 -7.76 2.71
CA THR A 135 -7.23 -7.94 2.63
C THR A 135 -6.85 -8.43 1.23
N ILE A 136 -6.00 -7.66 0.55
CA ILE A 136 -5.52 -7.95 -0.80
C ILE A 136 -4.00 -7.86 -0.86
N ASN A 137 -3.40 -8.56 -1.82
CA ASN A 137 -1.97 -8.41 -2.09
C ASN A 137 -1.70 -7.21 -3.01
N ALA A 138 -0.42 -6.85 -3.15
CA ALA A 138 -0.05 -5.70 -3.96
C ALA A 138 -0.37 -5.88 -5.44
N ASP A 139 -0.23 -7.09 -5.98
CA ASP A 139 -0.52 -7.37 -7.39
C ASP A 139 -2.02 -7.22 -7.68
N ASP A 140 -2.88 -7.76 -6.79
CA ASP A 140 -4.33 -7.61 -6.90
C ASP A 140 -4.74 -6.13 -6.84
N LEU A 141 -4.15 -5.33 -5.91
CA LEU A 141 -4.40 -3.89 -5.86
C LEU A 141 -4.02 -3.20 -7.18
N LEU A 142 -2.82 -3.48 -7.71
CA LEU A 142 -2.37 -2.87 -8.96
C LEU A 142 -3.23 -3.29 -10.15
N MET A 143 -3.71 -4.53 -10.16
CA MET A 143 -4.65 -5.01 -11.18
C MET A 143 -6.01 -4.30 -11.07
N GLU A 144 -6.56 -4.12 -9.87
CA GLU A 144 -7.81 -3.36 -9.65
C GLU A 144 -7.72 -1.92 -10.19
N LEU A 145 -6.55 -1.29 -10.14
CA LEU A 145 -6.35 0.06 -10.69
C LEU A 145 -6.42 0.11 -12.23
N VAL A 146 -6.12 -0.99 -12.92
CA VAL A 146 -6.00 -1.03 -14.38
C VAL A 146 -7.04 -1.92 -15.08
N GLU A 147 -7.56 -2.95 -14.42
CA GLU A 147 -8.45 -3.96 -15.02
C GLU A 147 -9.72 -3.43 -15.70
N PRO A 148 -10.41 -2.38 -15.22
CA PRO A 148 -11.55 -1.84 -15.92
C PRO A 148 -11.25 -1.39 -17.35
N HIS A 149 -10.01 -0.94 -17.60
CA HIS A 149 -9.56 -0.60 -18.96
C HIS A 149 -9.28 -1.81 -19.82
N LEU A 150 -9.08 -2.99 -19.19
CA LEU A 150 -8.92 -4.28 -19.85
C LEU A 150 -10.26 -5.02 -20.01
N GLY A 151 -11.36 -4.44 -19.52
CA GLY A 151 -12.70 -5.03 -19.59
C GLY A 151 -12.91 -6.22 -18.65
N ARG A 152 -12.16 -6.29 -17.55
CA ARG A 152 -12.14 -7.45 -16.65
C ARG A 152 -12.69 -7.21 -15.24
N SER A 153 -12.89 -5.96 -14.81
CA SER A 153 -13.30 -5.66 -13.43
C SER A 153 -14.67 -5.03 -13.30
N THR A 154 -15.25 -5.21 -12.11
CA THR A 154 -16.55 -4.67 -11.70
C THR A 154 -16.44 -3.60 -10.60
N GLN A 155 -15.26 -3.37 -10.02
CA GLN A 155 -15.07 -2.35 -8.97
C GLN A 155 -14.60 -1.02 -9.55
N GLU A 156 -15.54 -0.11 -9.76
CA GLU A 156 -15.25 1.23 -10.32
C GLU A 156 -14.53 2.17 -9.32
N SER A 157 -14.51 1.85 -8.03
CA SER A 157 -14.06 2.78 -6.98
C SER A 157 -12.54 3.02 -6.95
N LEU A 158 -11.75 2.05 -7.39
CA LEU A 158 -10.27 2.14 -7.40
C LEU A 158 -9.69 2.45 -8.79
N THR A 159 -10.50 2.44 -9.84
CA THR A 159 -10.04 2.54 -11.23
C THR A 159 -9.46 3.91 -11.57
N LEU A 160 -8.22 3.94 -12.04
CA LEU A 160 -7.58 5.13 -12.59
C LEU A 160 -8.14 5.47 -13.99
N SER A 161 -8.17 6.75 -14.35
CA SER A 161 -8.44 7.13 -15.74
C SER A 161 -7.26 6.76 -16.64
N LEU A 162 -7.52 6.54 -17.95
CA LEU A 162 -6.44 6.29 -18.92
C LEU A 162 -5.41 7.42 -18.97
N ALA A 163 -5.85 8.67 -18.76
CA ALA A 163 -4.95 9.83 -18.73
C ALA A 163 -4.02 9.77 -17.50
N ASP A 164 -4.58 9.47 -16.32
CA ASP A 164 -3.80 9.35 -15.08
C ASP A 164 -2.83 8.15 -15.16
N LEU A 165 -3.26 7.00 -15.71
CA LEU A 165 -2.39 5.85 -15.97
C LEU A 165 -1.22 6.19 -16.89
N ALA A 166 -1.47 6.91 -17.98
CA ALA A 166 -0.42 7.34 -18.90
C ALA A 166 0.58 8.26 -18.20
N GLU A 167 0.12 9.19 -17.36
CA GLU A 167 0.99 10.09 -16.60
C GLU A 167 1.84 9.33 -15.58
N ILE A 168 1.25 8.36 -14.88
CA ILE A 168 1.95 7.49 -13.92
C ILE A 168 3.05 6.71 -14.65
N TYR A 169 2.72 6.07 -15.78
CA TYR A 169 3.68 5.32 -16.59
C TYR A 169 4.85 6.20 -17.04
N LEU A 170 4.56 7.36 -17.64
CA LEU A 170 5.58 8.31 -18.11
C LEU A 170 6.43 8.88 -16.96
N SER A 171 5.87 9.00 -15.75
CA SER A 171 6.60 9.44 -14.57
C SER A 171 7.56 8.38 -14.07
N GLN A 172 7.15 7.10 -14.09
CA GLN A 172 8.02 5.96 -13.78
C GLN A 172 9.14 5.82 -14.80
N GLU A 173 8.82 5.88 -16.09
CA GLU A 173 9.82 5.83 -17.17
C GLU A 173 10.87 6.93 -16.99
N ARG A 174 10.47 8.17 -16.80
CA ARG A 174 11.39 9.30 -16.54
C ARG A 174 12.26 9.08 -15.31
N TYR A 175 11.70 8.49 -14.24
CA TYR A 175 12.46 8.15 -13.04
C TYR A 175 13.53 7.09 -13.34
N PHE A 176 13.18 6.01 -14.06
CA PHE A 176 14.11 4.95 -14.42
C PHE A 176 15.21 5.45 -15.36
N ILE A 177 14.87 6.23 -16.38
CA ILE A 177 15.87 6.85 -17.29
C ILE A 177 16.83 7.74 -16.50
N LYS A 178 16.33 8.58 -15.61
CA LYS A 178 17.18 9.46 -14.79
C LYS A 178 18.12 8.69 -13.87
N LYS A 179 17.66 7.53 -13.36
CA LYS A 179 18.42 6.74 -12.38
C LYS A 179 19.43 5.80 -13.01
N TYR A 180 19.08 5.18 -14.13
CA TYR A 180 19.85 4.08 -14.73
C TYR A 180 20.43 4.42 -16.11
N GLY A 181 19.97 5.51 -16.75
CA GLY A 181 20.33 5.87 -18.11
C GLY A 181 19.54 5.09 -19.17
N GLU A 182 19.51 5.61 -20.41
CA GLU A 182 18.75 4.98 -21.49
C GLU A 182 19.31 3.61 -21.92
N ALA A 183 20.62 3.39 -21.74
CA ALA A 183 21.29 2.16 -22.18
C ALA A 183 20.95 0.94 -21.31
N ASP A 184 20.62 1.14 -20.03
CA ASP A 184 20.37 0.05 -19.10
C ASP A 184 18.90 -0.47 -19.17
N LEU A 185 18.00 0.31 -19.76
CA LEU A 185 16.59 -0.11 -19.93
C LEU A 185 16.42 -1.21 -20.98
N CYS A 186 17.26 -1.25 -22.01
CA CYS A 186 17.22 -2.29 -23.06
C CYS A 186 17.75 -3.66 -22.60
N GLY A 187 18.47 -3.72 -21.48
CA GLY A 187 19.01 -4.96 -20.92
C GLY A 187 18.18 -5.59 -19.81
N ALA A 188 17.12 -4.91 -19.36
CA ALA A 188 16.28 -5.31 -18.22
C ALA A 188 14.88 -5.85 -18.62
N LEU A 189 14.57 -5.89 -19.92
CA LEU A 189 13.42 -6.55 -20.52
C LEU A 189 13.84 -7.87 -21.17
#